data_6fdf01822e2f5a275d7d9427b6c56ce6
#
_entry.id   6fdf01822e2f5a275d7d9427b6c56ce6
#
_cell.length_a   1.000
_cell.length_b   1.000
_cell.length_c   1.000
_cell.angle_alpha   90.00
_cell.angle_beta   90.00
_cell.angle_gamma   90.00
#
_symmetry.space_group_name_H-M   'P 1'
#
loop_
_entity.id
_entity.type
_entity.pdbx_description
1 polymer ?
#
loop_
_entity_poly.entity_id
_entity_poly.type
_entity_poly.pdbx_seq_one_letter_code
_entity_poly.pdbx_strand_id
1 'polypeptide(L)'
;MEKMRRNLFLILLMLGCSVAAQHFRFVQLTDLHLNPKTPSHKRYLQESIRRINALDSIDFVLVTGDITDDGDQESMQEVKDCLKELSIPYYIIMGNHETKWSATGCMAWKDIFGYERMEMHHKGVHFLGFNTGPLMRMAYGHVVKQDLTWLKECLDSYPKDEPVIIVTHYPLMKGDVDNWFEVTDLLRHYNVRLCIGGHYHKTRNLSYDGIPGILLRSNLQEQETGTGFGLYEVTPDSISLTVMNSTASPLHLASYSMRGDIRDVNGHLLDPDAGAWEYPDTTDNVTYHQVKRLWLRQSGVSIYSSPAVEGKRLFVGDDAGCVTAYRLKDGKSLWTFSTGARIIGTPEAWEGVLVVPSADGCIYGLKTSNGRQAWKIQTGAPVLGAVTVREGIAYVGGSDHHMRALDVQSGKVLWEYAGVEGYVETKPLVTDEHVVFGAWDMYLYCLDIQDGTLLWKWRGVAKEDMHYSPAAVWPVETRGRIFIADPERALTCIDAHTGQTIWRTYQSMVRETVGLSADEERVYSKTMRDSMVCFSTQGDSPRQIYSTNIGFGYEIAPNMPQELDGVVYCSTKEGMIFATEAHTGRLLWRHYVGSSLVNTVVPLPGRKVLFTTTGGHVGILLWEGGIEHQATDYR
;
A
#
# COMPACT_ATOMS: atom_id res chain seq x y z
N MET A 1 -31.08 -52.04 -54.64
CA MET A 1 -31.10 -50.59 -54.71
C MET A 1 -31.06 -50.02 -53.31
N GLU A 2 -29.92 -49.92 -52.74
CA GLU A 2 -29.76 -49.31 -51.42
C GLU A 2 -28.61 -48.34 -51.48
N LYS A 3 -28.94 -47.09 -51.14
CA LYS A 3 -28.04 -45.97 -51.13
C LYS A 3 -27.08 -46.12 -49.93
N MET A 4 -25.86 -46.55 -50.20
CA MET A 4 -24.76 -46.37 -49.27
C MET A 4 -24.47 -44.88 -49.09
N ARG A 5 -24.99 -44.30 -48.06
CA ARG A 5 -24.59 -42.98 -47.58
C ARG A 5 -23.17 -43.09 -47.01
N ARG A 6 -22.19 -42.62 -47.76
CA ARG A 6 -20.85 -42.34 -47.29
C ARG A 6 -20.92 -41.19 -46.27
N ASN A 7 -20.91 -41.53 -45.01
CA ASN A 7 -20.57 -40.56 -43.96
C ASN A 7 -19.08 -40.22 -44.12
N LEU A 8 -18.82 -39.11 -44.79
CA LEU A 8 -17.53 -38.48 -44.76
C LEU A 8 -17.40 -37.82 -43.36
N PHE A 9 -16.82 -38.55 -42.40
CA PHE A 9 -16.30 -37.93 -41.17
C PHE A 9 -15.15 -37.04 -41.63
N LEU A 10 -15.42 -35.74 -41.73
CA LEU A 10 -14.39 -34.72 -41.69
C LEU A 10 -13.84 -34.75 -40.26
N ILE A 11 -12.78 -35.52 -40.05
CA ILE A 11 -11.89 -35.32 -38.91
C ILE A 11 -11.23 -33.96 -39.23
N LEU A 12 -11.80 -32.88 -38.68
CA LEU A 12 -11.04 -31.67 -38.43
C LEU A 12 -9.95 -32.11 -37.46
N LEU A 13 -8.78 -32.48 -37.97
CA LEU A 13 -7.55 -32.32 -37.19
C LEU A 13 -7.50 -30.83 -36.84
N MET A 14 -7.92 -30.49 -35.65
CA MET A 14 -7.38 -29.31 -35.03
C MET A 14 -5.91 -29.63 -34.78
N LEU A 15 -5.10 -29.44 -35.82
CA LEU A 15 -3.71 -29.10 -35.64
C LEU A 15 -3.75 -27.84 -34.81
N GLY A 16 -3.48 -27.96 -33.53
CA GLY A 16 -3.07 -26.86 -32.67
C GLY A 16 -1.80 -26.29 -33.31
N CYS A 17 -1.96 -25.46 -34.33
CA CYS A 17 -0.89 -24.59 -34.75
C CYS A 17 -0.69 -23.66 -33.54
N SER A 18 0.31 -23.95 -32.74
CA SER A 18 0.86 -22.91 -31.87
C SER A 18 1.16 -21.73 -32.79
N VAL A 19 0.42 -20.65 -32.62
CA VAL A 19 0.66 -19.43 -33.40
C VAL A 19 1.98 -18.89 -32.87
N ALA A 20 3.08 -19.23 -33.55
CA ALA A 20 4.37 -18.66 -33.21
C ALA A 20 4.26 -17.14 -33.21
N ALA A 21 4.81 -16.47 -32.19
CA ALA A 21 4.86 -15.02 -32.13
C ALA A 21 5.33 -14.47 -33.49
N GLN A 22 4.56 -13.51 -34.02
CA GLN A 22 4.94 -12.84 -35.26
C GLN A 22 5.85 -11.67 -34.94
N HIS A 23 6.64 -11.23 -35.90
CA HIS A 23 7.50 -10.06 -35.73
C HIS A 23 6.67 -8.79 -35.45
N PHE A 24 7.00 -8.08 -34.36
CA PHE A 24 6.43 -6.79 -33.99
C PHE A 24 7.38 -5.99 -33.12
N ARG A 25 7.09 -4.70 -32.99
CA ARG A 25 7.88 -3.79 -32.17
C ARG A 25 6.95 -2.99 -31.25
N PHE A 26 7.39 -2.77 -30.03
CA PHE A 26 6.69 -1.89 -29.09
C PHE A 26 7.66 -1.02 -28.32
N VAL A 27 7.15 0.06 -27.75
CA VAL A 27 7.91 1.00 -26.94
C VAL A 27 7.47 0.89 -25.48
N GLN A 28 8.42 0.98 -24.56
CA GLN A 28 8.17 1.18 -23.13
C GLN A 28 8.54 2.58 -22.73
N LEU A 29 7.60 3.29 -22.07
CA LEU A 29 7.80 4.51 -21.29
C LEU A 29 7.58 4.19 -19.81
N THR A 30 8.29 4.86 -18.92
CA THR A 30 8.13 4.69 -17.47
C THR A 30 8.60 5.92 -16.71
N ASP A 31 8.12 6.10 -15.48
CA ASP A 31 8.58 7.13 -14.55
C ASP A 31 8.56 8.52 -15.23
N LEU A 32 7.36 8.94 -15.63
CA LEU A 32 7.11 10.21 -16.32
C LEU A 32 7.08 11.40 -15.37
N HIS A 33 6.57 11.17 -14.15
CA HIS A 33 6.51 12.11 -13.05
C HIS A 33 5.96 13.50 -13.41
N LEU A 34 4.85 13.54 -14.17
CA LEU A 34 4.21 14.82 -14.47
C LEU A 34 3.72 15.48 -13.19
N ASN A 35 4.02 16.79 -13.08
CA ASN A 35 3.63 17.61 -11.95
C ASN A 35 3.53 19.06 -12.42
N PRO A 36 2.47 19.81 -12.08
CA PRO A 36 2.34 21.24 -12.43
C PRO A 36 3.50 22.11 -11.96
N LYS A 37 4.14 21.74 -10.85
CA LYS A 37 5.33 22.44 -10.30
C LYS A 37 6.60 22.20 -11.14
N THR A 38 6.60 21.16 -12.00
CA THR A 38 7.76 20.79 -12.84
C THR A 38 7.37 20.65 -14.32
N PRO A 39 7.02 21.73 -15.00
CA PRO A 39 6.50 21.68 -16.38
C PRO A 39 7.50 21.14 -17.43
N SER A 40 8.77 20.95 -17.04
CA SER A 40 9.77 20.27 -17.88
C SER A 40 9.42 18.81 -18.14
N HIS A 41 8.82 18.09 -17.18
CA HIS A 41 8.47 16.67 -17.32
C HIS A 41 7.45 16.46 -18.44
N LYS A 42 6.46 17.32 -18.56
CA LYS A 42 5.53 17.33 -19.71
C LYS A 42 6.27 17.50 -21.03
N ARG A 43 7.23 18.43 -21.14
CA ARG A 43 8.03 18.63 -22.36
C ARG A 43 8.86 17.38 -22.71
N TYR A 44 9.41 16.69 -21.70
CA TYR A 44 10.16 15.44 -21.91
C TYR A 44 9.27 14.33 -22.47
N LEU A 45 8.06 14.17 -21.93
CA LEU A 45 7.07 13.24 -22.47
C LEU A 45 6.71 13.57 -23.92
N GLN A 46 6.39 14.84 -24.22
CA GLN A 46 6.06 15.29 -25.57
C GLN A 46 7.22 15.13 -26.57
N GLU A 47 8.47 15.32 -26.13
CA GLU A 47 9.64 15.01 -26.95
C GLU A 47 9.71 13.52 -27.28
N SER A 48 9.54 12.65 -26.29
CA SER A 48 9.54 11.20 -26.48
C SER A 48 8.41 10.77 -27.40
N ILE A 49 7.20 11.30 -27.25
CA ILE A 49 6.05 11.02 -28.14
C ILE A 49 6.37 11.40 -29.60
N ARG A 50 6.94 12.57 -29.85
CA ARG A 50 7.34 12.96 -31.21
C ARG A 50 8.37 12.02 -31.82
N ARG A 51 9.35 11.57 -31.00
CA ARG A 51 10.37 10.61 -31.45
C ARG A 51 9.76 9.23 -31.72
N ILE A 52 8.84 8.77 -30.87
CA ILE A 52 8.13 7.51 -31.05
C ILE A 52 7.29 7.55 -32.33
N ASN A 53 6.54 8.63 -32.56
CA ASN A 53 5.74 8.81 -33.78
C ASN A 53 6.59 8.87 -35.07
N ALA A 54 7.88 9.18 -34.96
CA ALA A 54 8.83 9.18 -36.07
C ALA A 54 9.49 7.79 -36.33
N LEU A 55 9.24 6.81 -35.46
CA LEU A 55 9.73 5.43 -35.67
C LEU A 55 8.79 4.67 -36.59
N ASP A 56 9.37 3.89 -37.51
CA ASP A 56 8.59 3.00 -38.38
C ASP A 56 8.17 1.73 -37.63
N SER A 57 6.98 1.22 -37.98
CA SER A 57 6.53 -0.12 -37.61
C SER A 57 6.50 -0.37 -36.09
N ILE A 58 6.02 0.58 -35.31
CA ILE A 58 5.72 0.39 -33.89
C ILE A 58 4.24 0.01 -33.75
N ASP A 59 3.96 -1.09 -33.08
CA ASP A 59 2.60 -1.61 -32.91
C ASP A 59 1.85 -0.93 -31.76
N PHE A 60 2.54 -0.67 -30.62
CA PHE A 60 1.94 -0.03 -29.43
C PHE A 60 3.01 0.55 -28.47
N VAL A 61 2.54 1.28 -27.48
CA VAL A 61 3.35 1.79 -26.36
C VAL A 61 2.85 1.19 -25.05
N LEU A 62 3.77 0.73 -24.19
CA LEU A 62 3.49 0.39 -22.79
C LEU A 62 4.01 1.50 -21.88
N VAL A 63 3.19 1.96 -20.93
CA VAL A 63 3.57 2.92 -19.88
C VAL A 63 3.53 2.20 -18.54
N THR A 64 4.72 2.02 -17.94
CA THR A 64 4.89 1.11 -16.82
C THR A 64 4.97 1.82 -15.47
N GLY A 65 4.07 2.77 -15.22
CA GLY A 65 3.83 3.42 -13.92
C GLY A 65 4.65 4.66 -13.65
N ASP A 66 4.40 5.26 -12.48
CA ASP A 66 4.94 6.55 -12.01
C ASP A 66 4.77 7.65 -13.06
N ILE A 67 3.53 7.82 -13.50
CA ILE A 67 3.18 8.79 -14.54
C ILE A 67 3.05 10.21 -13.96
N THR A 68 2.79 10.31 -12.66
CA THR A 68 2.66 11.57 -11.91
C THR A 68 3.60 11.55 -10.70
N ASP A 69 3.85 12.70 -10.07
CA ASP A 69 4.63 12.78 -8.84
C ASP A 69 3.78 12.46 -7.58
N ASP A 70 2.53 12.87 -7.58
CA ASP A 70 1.69 12.88 -6.37
C ASP A 70 0.39 12.07 -6.52
N GLY A 71 0.20 11.36 -7.65
CA GLY A 71 -1.00 10.56 -7.90
C GLY A 71 -2.29 11.39 -8.01
N ASP A 72 -2.17 12.68 -8.32
CA ASP A 72 -3.30 13.60 -8.43
C ASP A 72 -4.04 13.44 -9.77
N GLN A 73 -5.34 13.71 -9.74
CA GLN A 73 -6.21 13.50 -10.90
C GLN A 73 -5.91 14.45 -12.06
N GLU A 74 -5.49 15.67 -11.80
CA GLU A 74 -5.18 16.68 -12.83
C GLU A 74 -3.95 16.25 -13.62
N SER A 75 -2.87 15.87 -12.94
CA SER A 75 -1.65 15.37 -13.57
C SER A 75 -1.90 14.07 -14.34
N MET A 76 -2.71 13.14 -13.81
CA MET A 76 -3.11 11.93 -14.54
C MET A 76 -3.87 12.27 -15.83
N GLN A 77 -4.79 13.22 -15.79
CA GLN A 77 -5.51 13.69 -16.97
C GLN A 77 -4.57 14.36 -17.98
N GLU A 78 -3.60 15.14 -17.51
CA GLU A 78 -2.58 15.77 -18.38
C GLU A 78 -1.71 14.71 -19.09
N VAL A 79 -1.30 13.64 -18.38
CA VAL A 79 -0.60 12.50 -19.00
C VAL A 79 -1.47 11.88 -20.09
N LYS A 80 -2.73 11.58 -19.79
CA LYS A 80 -3.68 11.02 -20.76
C LYS A 80 -3.81 11.91 -21.99
N ASP A 81 -3.86 13.22 -21.82
CA ASP A 81 -3.99 14.16 -22.93
C ASP A 81 -2.71 14.21 -23.77
N CYS A 82 -1.53 14.16 -23.16
CA CYS A 82 -0.27 14.00 -23.90
C CYS A 82 -0.21 12.68 -24.68
N LEU A 83 -0.60 11.56 -24.06
CA LEU A 83 -0.56 10.25 -24.72
C LEU A 83 -1.52 10.13 -25.91
N LYS A 84 -2.57 10.97 -26.01
CA LYS A 84 -3.43 11.07 -27.20
C LYS A 84 -2.69 11.58 -28.45
N GLU A 85 -1.52 12.22 -28.29
CA GLU A 85 -0.67 12.66 -29.40
C GLU A 85 0.08 11.49 -30.04
N LEU A 86 0.08 10.29 -29.44
CA LEU A 86 0.62 9.07 -30.06
C LEU A 86 -0.24 8.67 -31.28
N SER A 87 0.41 8.36 -32.39
CA SER A 87 -0.25 7.84 -33.60
C SER A 87 -0.61 6.34 -33.52
N ILE A 88 -0.24 5.68 -32.45
CA ILE A 88 -0.40 4.26 -32.18
C ILE A 88 -1.05 4.04 -30.80
N PRO A 89 -1.69 2.88 -30.55
CA PRO A 89 -2.31 2.61 -29.26
C PRO A 89 -1.30 2.56 -28.12
N TYR A 90 -1.75 2.90 -26.90
CA TYR A 90 -0.96 2.73 -25.68
C TYR A 90 -1.74 1.96 -24.62
N TYR A 91 -0.99 1.31 -23.72
CA TYR A 91 -1.47 0.61 -22.54
C TYR A 91 -0.67 1.09 -21.35
N ILE A 92 -1.30 1.20 -20.19
CA ILE A 92 -0.72 1.86 -19.02
C ILE A 92 -1.06 1.12 -17.74
N ILE A 93 -0.13 1.07 -16.79
CA ILE A 93 -0.36 0.55 -15.44
C ILE A 93 0.04 1.60 -14.40
N MET A 94 -0.46 1.45 -13.17
CA MET A 94 -0.09 2.28 -12.03
C MET A 94 1.34 1.99 -11.57
N GLY A 95 2.04 3.03 -11.10
CA GLY A 95 3.22 2.94 -10.27
C GLY A 95 2.92 3.27 -8.80
N ASN A 96 3.96 3.38 -7.99
CA ASN A 96 3.77 3.68 -6.57
C ASN A 96 3.39 5.14 -6.31
N HIS A 97 3.72 6.05 -7.19
CA HIS A 97 3.30 7.45 -7.07
C HIS A 97 1.80 7.62 -7.24
N GLU A 98 1.15 6.82 -8.06
CA GLU A 98 -0.30 6.80 -8.20
C GLU A 98 -1.01 6.14 -7.01
N THR A 99 -0.31 5.28 -6.24
CA THR A 99 -0.97 4.50 -5.20
C THR A 99 -0.72 4.97 -3.77
N LYS A 100 0.48 5.51 -3.49
CA LYS A 100 0.86 5.95 -2.13
C LYS A 100 0.09 7.17 -1.64
N TRP A 101 -0.16 8.13 -2.54
CA TRP A 101 -0.70 9.46 -2.19
C TRP A 101 -1.99 9.79 -2.91
N SER A 102 -2.74 8.79 -3.32
CA SER A 102 -3.99 9.00 -4.05
C SER A 102 -5.09 9.57 -3.16
N ALA A 103 -5.44 10.83 -3.35
CA ALA A 103 -6.58 11.46 -2.68
C ALA A 103 -7.93 10.73 -2.95
N THR A 104 -7.98 9.89 -3.98
CA THR A 104 -9.17 9.12 -4.34
C THR A 104 -9.08 7.64 -3.93
N GLY A 105 -8.01 7.22 -3.23
CA GLY A 105 -7.77 5.80 -2.97
C GLY A 105 -7.66 4.99 -4.27
N CYS A 106 -7.04 5.56 -5.30
CA CYS A 106 -6.87 5.05 -6.66
C CYS A 106 -8.17 4.91 -7.50
N MET A 107 -9.33 5.39 -7.02
CA MET A 107 -10.58 5.30 -7.78
C MET A 107 -10.52 6.12 -9.08
N ALA A 108 -9.90 7.31 -9.07
CA ALA A 108 -9.75 8.16 -10.26
C ALA A 108 -8.98 7.50 -11.41
N TRP A 109 -8.08 6.57 -11.13
CA TRP A 109 -7.34 5.84 -12.16
C TRP A 109 -8.29 5.11 -13.13
N LYS A 110 -9.24 4.36 -12.56
CA LYS A 110 -10.22 3.62 -13.35
C LYS A 110 -11.13 4.54 -14.15
N ASP A 111 -11.52 5.69 -13.59
CA ASP A 111 -12.35 6.67 -14.29
C ASP A 111 -11.58 7.33 -15.45
N ILE A 112 -10.28 7.57 -15.28
CA ILE A 112 -9.45 8.20 -16.30
C ILE A 112 -9.03 7.19 -17.38
N PHE A 113 -8.46 6.02 -17.00
CA PHE A 113 -7.85 5.07 -17.93
C PHE A 113 -8.75 3.88 -18.30
N GLY A 114 -9.83 3.64 -17.53
CA GLY A 114 -10.86 2.63 -17.83
C GLY A 114 -10.60 1.23 -17.25
N TYR A 115 -9.42 0.97 -16.72
CA TYR A 115 -9.06 -0.34 -16.13
C TYR A 115 -7.98 -0.20 -15.04
N GLU A 116 -7.88 -1.16 -14.14
CA GLU A 116 -6.80 -1.28 -13.12
C GLU A 116 -5.81 -2.40 -13.47
N ARG A 117 -6.26 -3.41 -14.25
CA ARG A 117 -5.46 -4.54 -14.73
C ARG A 117 -5.41 -4.51 -16.24
N MET A 118 -4.26 -4.78 -16.80
CA MET A 118 -4.06 -4.82 -18.24
C MET A 118 -3.96 -6.27 -18.71
N GLU A 119 -4.82 -6.67 -19.63
CA GLU A 119 -4.72 -7.92 -20.35
C GLU A 119 -4.74 -7.61 -21.86
N MET A 120 -3.72 -8.05 -22.57
CA MET A 120 -3.60 -7.83 -24.01
C MET A 120 -2.97 -9.06 -24.67
N HIS A 121 -3.50 -9.43 -25.82
CA HIS A 121 -2.90 -10.41 -26.72
C HIS A 121 -2.49 -9.75 -28.03
N HIS A 122 -1.22 -9.87 -28.42
CA HIS A 122 -0.72 -9.28 -29.65
C HIS A 122 0.22 -10.23 -30.38
N LYS A 123 -0.16 -10.62 -31.59
CA LYS A 123 0.64 -11.44 -32.51
C LYS A 123 1.25 -12.70 -31.85
N GLY A 124 0.46 -13.41 -31.05
CA GLY A 124 0.86 -14.65 -30.37
C GLY A 124 1.64 -14.47 -29.07
N VAL A 125 1.62 -13.27 -28.48
CA VAL A 125 2.21 -12.98 -27.16
C VAL A 125 1.15 -12.35 -26.25
N HIS A 126 1.05 -12.85 -25.02
CA HIS A 126 0.19 -12.28 -23.98
C HIS A 126 0.96 -11.27 -23.14
N PHE A 127 0.31 -10.18 -22.78
CA PHE A 127 0.83 -9.16 -21.87
C PHE A 127 -0.15 -9.01 -20.71
N LEU A 128 0.36 -9.19 -19.48
CA LEU A 128 -0.41 -9.05 -18.25
C LEU A 128 0.22 -7.99 -17.38
N GLY A 129 -0.53 -6.94 -17.09
CA GLY A 129 -0.07 -5.84 -16.24
C GLY A 129 -0.97 -5.65 -15.03
N PHE A 130 -0.36 -5.43 -13.86
CA PHE A 130 -1.06 -5.23 -12.60
C PHE A 130 -0.27 -4.30 -11.67
N ASN A 131 -0.97 -3.79 -10.66
CA ASN A 131 -0.35 -2.92 -9.66
C ASN A 131 0.59 -3.70 -8.74
N THR A 132 1.76 -3.15 -8.50
CA THR A 132 2.75 -3.65 -7.53
C THR A 132 3.10 -2.62 -6.46
N GLY A 133 2.57 -1.39 -6.53
CA GLY A 133 2.79 -0.35 -5.55
C GLY A 133 1.96 -0.57 -4.27
N PRO A 134 2.40 -0.03 -3.12
CA PRO A 134 1.60 -0.07 -1.90
C PRO A 134 0.41 0.89 -2.00
N LEU A 135 -0.75 0.47 -1.52
CA LEU A 135 -1.95 1.29 -1.54
C LEU A 135 -2.03 2.14 -0.26
N MET A 136 -1.99 3.48 -0.41
CA MET A 136 -2.19 4.44 0.70
C MET A 136 -1.32 4.13 1.94
N ARG A 137 -0.08 3.69 1.74
CA ARG A 137 0.86 3.37 2.83
C ARG A 137 2.30 3.62 2.41
N MET A 138 3.09 4.11 3.33
CA MET A 138 4.55 4.11 3.21
C MET A 138 5.08 2.72 3.59
N ALA A 139 5.14 1.83 2.61
CA ALA A 139 5.53 0.42 2.79
C ALA A 139 6.24 -0.09 1.54
N TYR A 140 6.60 -1.37 1.54
CA TYR A 140 6.95 -2.08 0.31
C TYR A 140 5.75 -2.18 -0.63
N GLY A 141 6.00 -2.43 -1.89
CA GLY A 141 4.98 -2.83 -2.83
C GLY A 141 4.24 -4.09 -2.35
N HIS A 142 3.02 -4.25 -2.82
CA HIS A 142 2.18 -5.39 -2.47
C HIS A 142 1.30 -5.77 -3.67
N VAL A 143 1.34 -7.02 -4.07
CA VAL A 143 0.40 -7.54 -5.06
C VAL A 143 -0.82 -8.08 -4.33
N VAL A 144 -1.95 -7.38 -4.49
CA VAL A 144 -3.18 -7.72 -3.78
C VAL A 144 -3.70 -9.11 -4.16
N LYS A 145 -4.36 -9.79 -3.25
CA LYS A 145 -4.86 -11.17 -3.47
C LYS A 145 -5.78 -11.30 -4.68
N GLN A 146 -6.56 -10.26 -4.96
CA GLN A 146 -7.43 -10.21 -6.14
C GLN A 146 -6.63 -10.21 -7.44
N ASP A 147 -5.47 -9.54 -7.48
CA ASP A 147 -4.58 -9.51 -8.64
C ASP A 147 -3.88 -10.86 -8.84
N LEU A 148 -3.44 -11.50 -7.76
CA LEU A 148 -2.88 -12.87 -7.84
C LEU A 148 -3.91 -13.88 -8.36
N THR A 149 -5.17 -13.76 -7.92
CA THR A 149 -6.26 -14.63 -8.40
C THR A 149 -6.53 -14.39 -9.88
N TRP A 150 -6.68 -13.13 -10.29
CA TRP A 150 -6.89 -12.76 -11.68
C TRP A 150 -5.71 -13.19 -12.58
N LEU A 151 -4.47 -12.97 -12.14
CA LEU A 151 -3.26 -13.37 -12.84
C LEU A 151 -3.26 -14.88 -13.11
N LYS A 152 -3.58 -15.67 -12.09
CA LYS A 152 -3.70 -17.12 -12.22
C LYS A 152 -4.79 -17.54 -13.20
N GLU A 153 -5.97 -16.92 -13.12
CA GLU A 153 -7.10 -17.21 -14.02
C GLU A 153 -6.74 -16.90 -15.48
N CYS A 154 -6.07 -15.76 -15.76
CA CYS A 154 -5.57 -15.44 -17.10
C CYS A 154 -4.56 -16.49 -17.59
N LEU A 155 -3.53 -16.78 -16.79
CA LEU A 155 -2.48 -17.72 -17.13
C LEU A 155 -3.03 -19.15 -17.34
N ASP A 156 -4.01 -19.59 -16.57
CA ASP A 156 -4.67 -20.90 -16.74
C ASP A 156 -5.50 -20.96 -18.03
N SER A 157 -5.96 -19.83 -18.56
CA SER A 157 -6.77 -19.76 -19.76
C SER A 157 -5.96 -19.81 -21.07
N TYR A 158 -4.66 -19.54 -21.01
CA TYR A 158 -3.79 -19.48 -22.19
C TYR A 158 -3.23 -20.87 -22.56
N PRO A 159 -2.97 -21.11 -23.87
CA PRO A 159 -2.17 -22.25 -24.29
C PRO A 159 -0.79 -22.23 -23.59
N LYS A 160 -0.35 -23.38 -23.10
CA LYS A 160 0.88 -23.48 -22.28
C LYS A 160 2.17 -23.10 -23.01
N ASP A 161 2.16 -23.17 -24.32
CA ASP A 161 3.30 -22.85 -25.20
C ASP A 161 3.30 -21.38 -25.66
N GLU A 162 2.21 -20.64 -25.46
CA GLU A 162 2.17 -19.23 -25.82
C GLU A 162 2.97 -18.38 -24.82
N PRO A 163 3.85 -17.50 -25.30
CA PRO A 163 4.70 -16.68 -24.44
C PRO A 163 3.91 -15.58 -23.74
N VAL A 164 4.26 -15.34 -22.47
CA VAL A 164 3.68 -14.30 -21.64
C VAL A 164 4.76 -13.29 -21.25
N ILE A 165 4.42 -12.01 -21.32
CA ILE A 165 5.21 -10.89 -20.79
C ILE A 165 4.44 -10.28 -19.64
N ILE A 166 5.08 -10.16 -18.48
CA ILE A 166 4.52 -9.54 -17.29
C ILE A 166 4.94 -8.08 -17.25
N VAL A 167 4.00 -7.20 -16.94
CA VAL A 167 4.21 -5.74 -16.87
C VAL A 167 3.93 -5.28 -15.45
N THR A 168 4.97 -4.80 -14.77
CA THR A 168 4.88 -4.29 -13.41
C THR A 168 5.57 -2.92 -13.33
N HIS A 169 5.41 -2.22 -12.21
CA HIS A 169 6.23 -1.04 -11.93
C HIS A 169 7.40 -1.40 -11.04
N TYR A 170 7.13 -1.93 -9.83
CA TYR A 170 8.18 -2.45 -8.95
C TYR A 170 8.80 -3.74 -9.47
N PRO A 171 10.12 -3.96 -9.22
CA PRO A 171 10.73 -5.26 -9.41
C PRO A 171 10.14 -6.30 -8.45
N LEU A 172 9.90 -7.51 -8.95
CA LEU A 172 9.34 -8.63 -8.18
C LEU A 172 10.44 -9.30 -7.32
N MET A 173 10.92 -8.57 -6.31
CA MET A 173 12.02 -9.06 -5.47
C MET A 173 11.90 -8.56 -4.03
N LYS A 174 12.63 -9.24 -3.13
CA LYS A 174 12.73 -8.86 -1.71
C LYS A 174 13.20 -7.43 -1.54
N GLY A 175 12.53 -6.70 -0.66
CA GLY A 175 12.83 -5.29 -0.38
C GLY A 175 12.09 -4.29 -1.26
N ASP A 176 11.46 -4.76 -2.34
CA ASP A 176 10.60 -3.94 -3.20
C ASP A 176 9.13 -4.34 -3.08
N VAL A 177 8.82 -5.64 -3.15
CA VAL A 177 7.45 -6.17 -3.00
C VAL A 177 7.42 -7.18 -1.86
N ASP A 178 6.53 -7.02 -0.91
CA ASP A 178 6.50 -7.82 0.33
C ASP A 178 6.08 -9.29 0.11
N ASN A 179 5.32 -9.56 -0.94
CA ASN A 179 4.88 -10.90 -1.34
C ASN A 179 5.40 -11.31 -2.74
N TRP A 180 6.60 -10.84 -3.13
CA TRP A 180 7.23 -11.16 -4.42
C TRP A 180 7.26 -12.66 -4.72
N PHE A 181 7.52 -13.48 -3.69
CA PHE A 181 7.64 -14.95 -3.81
C PHE A 181 6.30 -15.60 -4.19
N GLU A 182 5.15 -15.08 -3.75
CA GLU A 182 3.84 -15.58 -4.16
C GLU A 182 3.62 -15.36 -5.67
N VAL A 183 4.13 -14.24 -6.19
CA VAL A 183 4.05 -13.90 -7.62
C VAL A 183 5.02 -14.75 -8.43
N THR A 184 6.29 -14.81 -8.05
CA THR A 184 7.31 -15.58 -8.78
C THR A 184 7.05 -17.07 -8.72
N ASP A 185 6.57 -17.62 -7.59
CA ASP A 185 6.13 -19.01 -7.45
C ASP A 185 4.98 -19.33 -8.43
N LEU A 186 4.02 -18.43 -8.58
CA LEU A 186 2.96 -18.59 -9.57
C LEU A 186 3.53 -18.56 -10.99
N LEU A 187 4.29 -17.54 -11.35
CA LEU A 187 4.76 -17.28 -12.72
C LEU A 187 5.67 -18.38 -13.26
N ARG A 188 6.50 -19.01 -12.42
CA ARG A 188 7.45 -20.06 -12.86
C ARG A 188 6.78 -21.30 -13.50
N HIS A 189 5.50 -21.54 -13.23
CA HIS A 189 4.76 -22.67 -13.79
C HIS A 189 4.18 -22.39 -15.18
N TYR A 190 4.42 -21.18 -15.72
CA TYR A 190 3.89 -20.76 -17.02
C TYR A 190 5.01 -20.28 -17.97
N ASN A 191 4.68 -20.07 -19.24
CA ASN A 191 5.63 -19.65 -20.25
C ASN A 191 5.93 -18.14 -20.19
N VAL A 192 6.33 -17.65 -18.99
CA VAL A 192 6.68 -16.24 -18.76
C VAL A 192 8.10 -15.98 -19.26
N ARG A 193 8.23 -15.23 -20.35
CA ARG A 193 9.50 -14.98 -21.03
C ARG A 193 10.24 -13.76 -20.50
N LEU A 194 9.51 -12.78 -19.96
CA LEU A 194 10.10 -11.54 -19.48
C LEU A 194 9.14 -10.82 -18.52
N CYS A 195 9.68 -10.21 -17.47
CA CYS A 195 8.99 -9.20 -16.67
C CYS A 195 9.61 -7.84 -16.97
N ILE A 196 8.79 -6.82 -17.29
CA ILE A 196 9.25 -5.46 -17.57
C ILE A 196 8.68 -4.47 -16.56
N GLY A 197 9.50 -3.49 -16.14
CA GLY A 197 9.11 -2.51 -15.13
C GLY A 197 9.92 -1.21 -15.17
N GLY A 198 9.77 -0.38 -14.13
CA GLY A 198 10.42 0.91 -13.95
C GLY A 198 10.99 1.10 -12.54
N HIS A 199 10.58 2.15 -11.84
CA HIS A 199 10.81 2.44 -10.43
C HIS A 199 12.20 2.96 -10.04
N TYR A 200 13.28 2.33 -10.51
CA TYR A 200 14.63 2.73 -10.09
C TYR A 200 15.23 3.86 -10.92
N HIS A 201 14.51 4.33 -11.95
CA HIS A 201 15.00 5.34 -12.91
C HIS A 201 16.30 4.92 -13.61
N LYS A 202 16.66 3.65 -13.57
CA LYS A 202 17.89 3.10 -14.14
C LYS A 202 17.60 1.81 -14.90
N THR A 203 18.17 1.70 -16.09
CA THR A 203 18.07 0.45 -16.85
C THR A 203 18.89 -0.66 -16.19
N ARG A 204 18.24 -1.79 -15.90
CA ARG A 204 18.87 -2.97 -15.29
C ARG A 204 18.30 -4.26 -15.85
N ASN A 205 19.18 -5.24 -16.02
CA ASN A 205 18.80 -6.65 -16.21
C ASN A 205 18.76 -7.32 -14.85
N LEU A 206 17.68 -8.01 -14.55
CA LEU A 206 17.44 -8.66 -13.26
C LEU A 206 16.98 -10.10 -13.46
N SER A 207 17.05 -10.87 -12.39
CA SER A 207 16.44 -12.19 -12.28
C SER A 207 15.45 -12.16 -11.12
N TYR A 208 14.21 -12.54 -11.38
CA TYR A 208 13.16 -12.67 -10.40
C TYR A 208 12.96 -14.17 -10.10
N ASP A 209 13.76 -14.71 -9.17
CA ASP A 209 13.79 -16.14 -8.85
C ASP A 209 13.93 -17.04 -10.10
N GLY A 210 14.79 -16.64 -11.05
CA GLY A 210 15.03 -17.34 -12.33
C GLY A 210 14.24 -16.80 -13.51
N ILE A 211 13.21 -15.98 -13.32
CA ILE A 211 12.47 -15.33 -14.40
C ILE A 211 13.25 -14.11 -14.89
N PRO A 212 13.50 -13.94 -16.21
CA PRO A 212 14.15 -12.76 -16.73
C PRO A 212 13.37 -11.49 -16.42
N GLY A 213 14.07 -10.43 -15.99
CA GLY A 213 13.48 -9.13 -15.65
C GLY A 213 14.27 -7.96 -16.22
N ILE A 214 13.57 -6.92 -16.63
CA ILE A 214 14.14 -5.66 -17.08
C ILE A 214 13.45 -4.51 -16.35
N LEU A 215 14.25 -3.64 -15.73
CA LEU A 215 13.81 -2.30 -15.36
C LEU A 215 14.36 -1.31 -16.40
N LEU A 216 13.51 -0.39 -16.81
CA LEU A 216 13.91 0.69 -17.71
C LEU A 216 14.21 1.96 -16.93
N ARG A 217 15.11 2.78 -17.47
CA ARG A 217 15.34 4.16 -16.98
C ARG A 217 14.08 5.01 -17.13
N SER A 218 13.97 6.05 -16.29
CA SER A 218 12.88 7.02 -16.41
C SER A 218 12.90 7.76 -17.77
N ASN A 219 11.76 8.30 -18.16
CA ASN A 219 11.65 9.20 -19.31
C ASN A 219 12.28 10.58 -19.05
N LEU A 220 12.63 10.89 -17.80
CA LEU A 220 13.19 12.18 -17.40
C LEU A 220 14.55 12.43 -18.05
N GLN A 221 14.90 13.71 -18.16
CA GLN A 221 16.16 14.13 -18.74
C GLN A 221 17.35 13.82 -17.83
N GLU A 222 18.32 13.09 -18.36
CA GLU A 222 19.64 12.89 -17.75
C GLU A 222 20.70 13.73 -18.48
N GLN A 223 21.79 14.07 -17.78
CA GLN A 223 22.83 14.97 -18.31
C GLN A 223 23.47 14.47 -19.61
N GLU A 224 23.81 13.19 -19.66
CA GLU A 224 24.56 12.61 -20.79
C GLU A 224 23.66 12.03 -21.89
N THR A 225 22.50 11.52 -21.52
CA THR A 225 21.65 10.72 -22.40
C THR A 225 20.36 11.42 -22.81
N GLY A 226 20.02 12.52 -22.16
CA GLY A 226 18.76 13.24 -22.40
C GLY A 226 17.53 12.44 -21.96
N THR A 227 16.40 12.64 -22.62
CA THR A 227 15.19 11.83 -22.43
C THR A 227 15.36 10.43 -23.05
N GLY A 228 14.62 9.44 -22.54
CA GLY A 228 14.77 8.08 -23.05
C GLY A 228 13.53 7.21 -22.94
N PHE A 229 13.51 6.17 -23.76
CA PHE A 229 12.49 5.12 -23.75
C PHE A 229 13.10 3.79 -24.23
N GLY A 230 12.44 2.68 -23.95
CA GLY A 230 12.82 1.35 -24.40
C GLY A 230 12.13 1.01 -25.74
N LEU A 231 12.91 0.54 -26.70
CA LEU A 231 12.38 -0.05 -27.95
C LEU A 231 12.58 -1.55 -27.90
N TYR A 232 11.49 -2.30 -27.91
CA TYR A 232 11.49 -3.75 -27.94
C TYR A 232 11.21 -4.25 -29.37
N GLU A 233 11.99 -5.23 -29.77
CA GLU A 233 11.76 -5.99 -30.98
C GLU A 233 11.49 -7.44 -30.61
N VAL A 234 10.31 -7.93 -31.00
CA VAL A 234 9.87 -9.30 -30.78
C VAL A 234 9.87 -10.05 -32.09
N THR A 235 10.54 -11.20 -32.09
CA THR A 235 10.56 -12.15 -33.20
C THR A 235 10.01 -13.49 -32.71
N PRO A 236 9.77 -14.47 -33.61
CA PRO A 236 9.41 -15.82 -33.17
C PRO A 236 10.41 -16.45 -32.17
N ASP A 237 11.67 -16.04 -32.22
CA ASP A 237 12.75 -16.68 -31.45
C ASP A 237 13.30 -15.85 -30.31
N SER A 238 13.11 -14.52 -30.33
CA SER A 238 13.71 -13.62 -29.36
C SER A 238 12.89 -12.37 -29.09
N ILE A 239 13.08 -11.78 -27.89
CA ILE A 239 12.72 -10.41 -27.55
C ILE A 239 13.99 -9.66 -27.19
N SER A 240 14.21 -8.50 -27.78
CA SER A 240 15.37 -7.66 -27.53
C SER A 240 14.98 -6.24 -27.12
N LEU A 241 15.79 -5.63 -26.24
CA LEU A 241 15.62 -4.24 -25.81
C LEU A 241 16.77 -3.38 -26.30
N THR A 242 16.43 -2.26 -26.96
CA THR A 242 17.33 -1.15 -27.24
C THR A 242 16.84 0.10 -26.51
N VAL A 243 17.68 0.69 -25.68
CA VAL A 243 17.38 1.97 -25.00
C VAL A 243 17.65 3.11 -25.97
N MET A 244 16.61 3.89 -26.23
CA MET A 244 16.61 5.02 -27.17
C MET A 244 16.79 6.32 -26.41
N ASN A 245 17.95 6.93 -26.50
CA ASN A 245 18.30 8.20 -25.85
C ASN A 245 18.13 9.38 -26.81
N SER A 246 17.83 10.60 -26.29
CA SER A 246 17.66 11.78 -27.14
C SER A 246 18.98 12.43 -27.55
N THR A 247 20.01 12.33 -26.72
CA THR A 247 21.33 12.98 -26.95
C THR A 247 22.48 11.99 -27.09
N ALA A 248 22.23 10.70 -26.90
CA ALA A 248 23.24 9.66 -27.06
C ALA A 248 22.78 8.56 -28.04
N SER A 249 23.73 7.77 -28.54
CA SER A 249 23.45 6.65 -29.43
C SER A 249 22.55 5.61 -28.76
N PRO A 250 21.68 4.94 -29.50
CA PRO A 250 20.90 3.80 -29.01
C PRO A 250 21.81 2.74 -28.40
N LEU A 251 21.38 2.17 -27.27
CA LEU A 251 22.13 1.14 -26.53
C LEU A 251 21.36 -0.17 -26.54
N HIS A 252 21.84 -1.18 -27.24
CA HIS A 252 21.32 -2.54 -27.10
C HIS A 252 21.68 -3.09 -25.71
N LEU A 253 20.64 -3.48 -24.94
CA LEU A 253 20.82 -3.93 -23.56
C LEU A 253 20.86 -5.44 -23.43
N ALA A 254 19.85 -6.13 -23.96
CA ALA A 254 19.65 -7.55 -23.75
C ALA A 254 18.78 -8.17 -24.82
N SER A 255 18.92 -9.49 -24.98
CA SER A 255 18.01 -10.32 -25.77
C SER A 255 17.69 -11.59 -25.00
N TYR A 256 16.43 -12.00 -25.00
CA TYR A 256 15.94 -13.22 -24.35
C TYR A 256 15.24 -14.12 -25.36
N SER A 257 15.31 -15.43 -25.11
CA SER A 257 14.63 -16.41 -25.98
C SER A 257 13.12 -16.39 -25.76
N MET A 258 12.38 -16.43 -26.87
CA MET A 258 10.91 -16.59 -26.89
C MET A 258 10.50 -18.06 -27.01
N ARG A 259 11.44 -19.00 -27.14
CA ARG A 259 11.21 -20.44 -27.30
C ARG A 259 12.16 -21.28 -26.48
N GLY A 260 11.79 -22.54 -26.25
CA GLY A 260 12.61 -23.50 -25.51
C GLY A 260 12.78 -23.12 -24.05
N ASP A 261 13.93 -23.46 -23.49
CA ASP A 261 14.24 -23.21 -22.08
C ASP A 261 14.24 -21.73 -21.74
N ILE A 262 13.67 -21.38 -20.58
CA ILE A 262 13.73 -20.03 -20.01
C ILE A 262 15.01 -19.94 -19.19
N ARG A 263 15.84 -18.93 -19.46
CA ARG A 263 17.06 -18.64 -18.73
C ARG A 263 17.06 -17.20 -18.28
N ASP A 264 17.50 -16.98 -17.06
CA ASP A 264 17.66 -15.64 -16.49
C ASP A 264 18.87 -14.88 -17.11
N VAL A 265 19.10 -13.65 -16.64
CA VAL A 265 20.21 -12.80 -17.07
C VAL A 265 21.60 -13.42 -16.80
N ASN A 266 21.70 -14.34 -15.85
CA ASN A 266 22.93 -15.05 -15.50
C ASN A 266 23.09 -16.38 -16.25
N GLY A 267 22.10 -16.74 -17.10
CA GLY A 267 22.07 -18.00 -17.85
C GLY A 267 21.56 -19.21 -17.04
N HIS A 268 21.07 -18.99 -15.81
CA HIS A 268 20.46 -20.05 -15.01
C HIS A 268 19.15 -20.51 -15.64
N LEU A 269 18.99 -21.81 -15.77
CA LEU A 269 17.77 -22.42 -16.25
C LEU A 269 16.66 -22.23 -15.20
N LEU A 270 15.49 -21.78 -15.65
CA LEU A 270 14.31 -21.69 -14.80
C LEU A 270 13.85 -23.10 -14.40
N ASP A 271 13.78 -23.33 -13.10
CA ASP A 271 13.22 -24.56 -12.52
C ASP A 271 11.89 -24.20 -11.84
N PRO A 272 10.74 -24.63 -12.38
CA PRO A 272 9.45 -24.32 -11.79
C PRO A 272 9.27 -24.95 -10.40
N ASP A 273 9.95 -26.05 -10.09
CA ASP A 273 9.82 -26.76 -8.83
C ASP A 273 10.80 -26.28 -7.73
N ALA A 274 11.78 -25.44 -8.09
CA ALA A 274 12.77 -24.94 -7.14
C ALA A 274 12.21 -23.97 -6.08
N GLY A 275 11.07 -23.35 -6.36
CA GLY A 275 10.50 -22.30 -5.52
C GLY A 275 11.27 -20.96 -5.63
N ALA A 276 10.89 -19.94 -4.86
CA ALA A 276 11.63 -18.70 -4.75
C ALA A 276 13.02 -18.94 -4.15
N TRP A 277 14.01 -18.16 -4.55
CA TRP A 277 15.38 -18.31 -4.05
C TRP A 277 15.50 -17.94 -2.57
N GLU A 278 14.61 -17.11 -2.09
CA GLU A 278 14.51 -16.70 -0.71
C GLU A 278 13.04 -16.53 -0.32
N TYR A 279 12.68 -17.02 0.87
CA TYR A 279 11.37 -16.79 1.47
C TYR A 279 11.52 -15.89 2.70
N PRO A 280 10.45 -15.25 3.17
CA PRO A 280 10.47 -14.50 4.43
C PRO A 280 10.94 -15.38 5.59
N ASP A 281 11.88 -14.86 6.38
CA ASP A 281 12.39 -15.57 7.57
C ASP A 281 11.37 -15.50 8.72
N THR A 282 10.96 -16.65 9.21
CA THR A 282 10.02 -16.79 10.33
C THR A 282 10.61 -17.55 11.52
N THR A 283 11.94 -17.63 11.62
CA THR A 283 12.63 -18.38 12.69
C THR A 283 12.31 -17.85 14.09
N ASP A 284 11.98 -16.58 14.22
CA ASP A 284 11.49 -15.98 15.48
C ASP A 284 10.25 -16.69 16.03
N ASN A 285 9.40 -17.26 15.17
CA ASN A 285 8.21 -18.00 15.62
C ASN A 285 8.55 -19.29 16.37
N VAL A 286 9.72 -19.85 16.10
CA VAL A 286 10.28 -21.00 16.84
C VAL A 286 10.93 -20.52 18.14
N THR A 287 11.72 -19.44 18.08
CA THR A 287 12.39 -18.85 19.24
C THR A 287 11.38 -18.42 20.31
N TYR A 288 10.34 -17.71 19.89
CA TYR A 288 9.28 -17.22 20.78
C TYR A 288 8.03 -18.15 20.77
N HIS A 289 8.26 -19.45 20.93
CA HIS A 289 7.22 -20.49 20.88
C HIS A 289 6.09 -20.31 21.90
N GLN A 290 6.26 -19.48 22.95
CA GLN A 290 5.20 -19.06 23.87
C GLN A 290 4.17 -18.11 23.26
N VAL A 291 4.39 -17.58 22.05
CA VAL A 291 3.39 -16.85 21.29
C VAL A 291 2.59 -17.84 20.44
N LYS A 292 1.30 -17.94 20.72
CA LYS A 292 0.40 -18.89 20.05
C LYS A 292 -0.61 -18.16 19.20
N ARG A 293 -0.89 -18.68 18.02
CA ARG A 293 -1.99 -18.24 17.20
C ARG A 293 -3.29 -18.90 17.66
N LEU A 294 -4.21 -18.14 18.27
CA LEU A 294 -5.49 -18.68 18.73
C LEU A 294 -6.39 -19.04 17.55
N TRP A 295 -6.47 -18.16 16.58
CA TRP A 295 -7.14 -18.41 15.31
C TRP A 295 -6.60 -17.45 14.24
N LEU A 296 -6.76 -17.84 12.98
CA LEU A 296 -6.43 -17.05 11.80
C LEU A 296 -7.53 -17.25 10.75
N ARG A 297 -7.89 -16.16 10.08
CA ARG A 297 -8.69 -16.17 8.86
C ARG A 297 -7.87 -15.57 7.74
N GLN A 298 -7.92 -16.21 6.58
CA GLN A 298 -7.40 -15.69 5.34
C GLN A 298 -8.59 -15.15 4.54
N SER A 299 -8.61 -13.85 4.30
CA SER A 299 -9.49 -13.24 3.30
C SER A 299 -8.93 -13.50 1.90
N GLY A 300 -9.79 -13.64 0.90
CA GLY A 300 -9.38 -13.58 -0.50
C GLY A 300 -9.10 -12.15 -0.99
N VAL A 301 -9.11 -11.16 -0.09
CA VAL A 301 -9.03 -9.74 -0.36
C VAL A 301 -8.03 -9.09 0.60
N SER A 302 -7.26 -8.13 0.12
CA SER A 302 -6.32 -7.35 0.94
C SER A 302 -7.05 -6.45 1.93
N ILE A 303 -6.44 -6.20 3.11
CA ILE A 303 -7.04 -5.45 4.21
C ILE A 303 -6.11 -4.32 4.60
N TYR A 304 -6.56 -3.07 4.43
CA TYR A 304 -5.80 -1.86 4.78
C TYR A 304 -6.27 -1.21 6.08
N SER A 305 -7.47 -1.55 6.56
CA SER A 305 -8.00 -1.04 7.81
C SER A 305 -7.48 -1.81 9.03
N SER A 306 -7.24 -1.11 10.14
CA SER A 306 -7.08 -1.75 11.44
C SER A 306 -8.42 -2.33 11.90
N PRO A 307 -8.43 -3.37 12.77
CA PRO A 307 -9.68 -3.95 13.24
C PRO A 307 -10.36 -3.05 14.29
N ALA A 308 -11.68 -2.92 14.23
CA ALA A 308 -12.51 -2.33 15.28
C ALA A 308 -13.15 -3.42 16.15
N VAL A 309 -13.36 -3.15 17.44
CA VAL A 309 -13.91 -4.13 18.39
C VAL A 309 -15.06 -3.53 19.19
N GLU A 310 -16.17 -4.26 19.26
CA GLU A 310 -17.26 -3.98 20.21
C GLU A 310 -17.76 -5.26 20.86
N GLY A 311 -17.61 -5.37 22.18
CA GLY A 311 -18.03 -6.53 22.95
C GLY A 311 -17.38 -7.83 22.48
N LYS A 312 -18.18 -8.73 21.88
CA LYS A 312 -17.71 -10.04 21.38
C LYS A 312 -17.51 -10.09 19.87
N ARG A 313 -17.52 -8.95 19.19
CA ARG A 313 -17.38 -8.82 17.74
C ARG A 313 -16.17 -7.98 17.37
N LEU A 314 -15.59 -8.28 16.24
CA LEU A 314 -14.64 -7.42 15.56
C LEU A 314 -15.13 -7.13 14.16
N PHE A 315 -14.74 -5.99 13.60
CA PHE A 315 -15.16 -5.50 12.30
C PHE A 315 -13.93 -5.12 11.50
N VAL A 316 -13.91 -5.51 10.24
CA VAL A 316 -12.80 -5.29 9.32
C VAL A 316 -13.34 -4.81 7.98
N GLY A 317 -12.81 -3.69 7.49
CA GLY A 317 -13.04 -3.22 6.13
C GLY A 317 -11.95 -3.71 5.18
N ASP A 318 -12.29 -4.04 3.95
CA ASP A 318 -11.35 -4.59 2.97
C ASP A 318 -11.28 -3.79 1.65
N ASP A 319 -10.32 -4.16 0.79
CA ASP A 319 -10.06 -3.52 -0.50
C ASP A 319 -11.18 -3.75 -1.55
N ALA A 320 -12.03 -4.75 -1.36
CA ALA A 320 -13.22 -4.94 -2.20
C ALA A 320 -14.44 -4.12 -1.73
N GLY A 321 -14.27 -3.30 -0.69
CA GLY A 321 -15.35 -2.48 -0.13
C GLY A 321 -16.29 -3.25 0.79
N CYS A 322 -15.89 -4.40 1.31
CA CYS A 322 -16.69 -5.17 2.23
C CYS A 322 -16.31 -4.89 3.69
N VAL A 323 -17.32 -4.71 4.54
CA VAL A 323 -17.16 -4.79 5.99
C VAL A 323 -17.60 -6.15 6.44
N THR A 324 -16.70 -6.91 7.05
CA THR A 324 -17.02 -8.21 7.64
C THR A 324 -16.93 -8.15 9.15
N ALA A 325 -18.01 -8.57 9.82
CA ALA A 325 -18.00 -8.80 11.26
C ALA A 325 -17.60 -10.25 11.56
N TYR A 326 -16.68 -10.42 12.49
CA TYR A 326 -16.28 -11.73 13.00
C TYR A 326 -16.58 -11.86 14.48
N ARG A 327 -16.81 -13.08 14.92
CA ARG A 327 -16.86 -13.38 16.35
C ARG A 327 -15.44 -13.38 16.93
N LEU A 328 -15.20 -12.55 17.95
CA LEU A 328 -13.87 -12.32 18.52
C LEU A 328 -13.22 -13.61 19.05
N LYS A 329 -14.02 -14.55 19.60
CA LYS A 329 -13.54 -15.78 20.22
C LYS A 329 -12.82 -16.73 19.24
N ASP A 330 -13.32 -16.85 18.02
CA ASP A 330 -12.92 -17.92 17.07
C ASP A 330 -12.83 -17.46 15.61
N GLY A 331 -13.02 -16.18 15.33
CA GLY A 331 -12.95 -15.62 13.99
C GLY A 331 -14.07 -16.11 13.04
N LYS A 332 -15.19 -16.64 13.55
CA LYS A 332 -16.32 -17.02 12.70
C LYS A 332 -16.96 -15.76 12.13
N SER A 333 -17.11 -15.68 10.80
CA SER A 333 -17.85 -14.62 10.13
C SER A 333 -19.31 -14.63 10.59
N LEU A 334 -19.85 -13.47 10.91
CA LEU A 334 -21.21 -13.28 11.40
C LEU A 334 -22.11 -12.63 10.34
N TRP A 335 -21.61 -11.60 9.68
CA TRP A 335 -22.26 -10.90 8.59
C TRP A 335 -21.24 -10.13 7.76
N THR A 336 -21.61 -9.78 6.53
CA THR A 336 -20.83 -8.91 5.63
C THR A 336 -21.77 -7.88 5.03
N PHE A 337 -21.27 -6.64 4.87
CA PHE A 337 -21.92 -5.54 4.17
C PHE A 337 -20.99 -5.00 3.10
N SER A 338 -21.51 -4.70 1.91
CA SER A 338 -20.69 -4.15 0.80
C SER A 338 -21.02 -2.67 0.59
N THR A 339 -19.99 -1.84 0.57
CA THR A 339 -20.03 -0.45 0.10
C THR A 339 -19.77 -0.39 -1.41
N GLY A 340 -19.70 0.80 -1.99
CA GLY A 340 -19.45 0.97 -3.42
C GLY A 340 -17.98 0.92 -3.84
N ALA A 341 -17.03 1.03 -2.89
CA ALA A 341 -15.59 1.03 -3.16
C ALA A 341 -14.80 0.60 -1.91
N ARG A 342 -13.48 0.50 -2.05
CA ARG A 342 -12.53 0.05 -1.01
C ARG A 342 -12.67 0.80 0.31
N ILE A 343 -12.40 0.09 1.42
CA ILE A 343 -12.38 0.63 2.78
C ILE A 343 -10.93 0.65 3.25
N ILE A 344 -10.35 1.85 3.33
CA ILE A 344 -8.96 2.08 3.75
C ILE A 344 -8.93 2.56 5.20
N GLY A 345 -9.78 3.55 5.53
CA GLY A 345 -9.90 4.07 6.88
C GLY A 345 -10.42 3.03 7.87
N THR A 346 -9.90 3.07 9.07
CA THR A 346 -10.35 2.18 10.15
C THR A 346 -11.74 2.58 10.62
N PRO A 347 -12.74 1.67 10.61
CA PRO A 347 -14.05 1.92 11.19
C PRO A 347 -14.00 1.96 12.71
N GLU A 348 -15.02 2.52 13.35
CA GLU A 348 -15.17 2.49 14.81
C GLU A 348 -16.61 2.26 15.23
N ALA A 349 -16.82 1.53 16.33
CA ALA A 349 -18.14 1.13 16.82
C ALA A 349 -18.48 1.80 18.14
N TRP A 350 -19.75 2.20 18.30
CA TRP A 350 -20.30 2.78 19.53
C TRP A 350 -21.77 2.40 19.72
N GLU A 351 -22.09 1.81 20.88
CA GLU A 351 -23.46 1.46 21.29
C GLU A 351 -24.33 0.84 20.19
N GLY A 352 -23.77 -0.17 19.51
CA GLY A 352 -24.48 -0.96 18.51
C GLY A 352 -24.47 -0.40 17.09
N VAL A 353 -23.78 0.71 16.84
CA VAL A 353 -23.56 1.28 15.49
C VAL A 353 -22.08 1.30 15.16
N LEU A 354 -21.71 0.77 14.00
CA LEU A 354 -20.39 0.83 13.40
C LEU A 354 -20.37 1.96 12.36
N VAL A 355 -19.49 2.93 12.53
CA VAL A 355 -19.25 4.00 11.55
C VAL A 355 -18.16 3.58 10.59
N VAL A 356 -18.44 3.56 9.30
CA VAL A 356 -17.54 3.04 8.25
C VAL A 356 -17.27 4.11 7.20
N PRO A 357 -16.03 4.55 7.01
CA PRO A 357 -15.63 5.40 5.91
C PRO A 357 -15.41 4.57 4.65
N SER A 358 -15.75 5.08 3.47
CA SER A 358 -15.56 4.37 2.20
C SER A 358 -15.06 5.28 1.09
N ALA A 359 -14.23 4.73 0.21
CA ALA A 359 -13.72 5.41 -0.97
C ALA A 359 -14.81 5.68 -2.05
N ASP A 360 -16.04 5.19 -1.85
CA ASP A 360 -17.19 5.56 -2.69
C ASP A 360 -17.77 6.96 -2.37
N GLY A 361 -17.11 7.71 -1.50
CA GLY A 361 -17.56 9.04 -1.06
C GLY A 361 -18.71 8.99 -0.05
N CYS A 362 -18.84 7.91 0.71
CA CYS A 362 -19.88 7.79 1.72
C CYS A 362 -19.34 7.42 3.09
N ILE A 363 -20.06 7.85 4.11
CA ILE A 363 -19.91 7.37 5.48
C ILE A 363 -21.16 6.57 5.82
N TYR A 364 -20.99 5.35 6.32
CA TYR A 364 -22.07 4.44 6.65
C TYR A 364 -22.19 4.23 8.15
N GLY A 365 -23.40 4.21 8.67
CA GLY A 365 -23.71 3.68 9.99
C GLY A 365 -24.34 2.29 9.85
N LEU A 366 -23.68 1.26 10.36
CA LEU A 366 -24.14 -0.13 10.27
C LEU A 366 -24.47 -0.67 11.67
N LYS A 367 -25.58 -1.39 11.82
CA LYS A 367 -25.88 -2.08 13.07
C LYS A 367 -24.85 -3.18 13.34
N THR A 368 -24.12 -3.10 14.44
CA THR A 368 -23.08 -4.06 14.79
C THR A 368 -23.61 -5.48 14.96
N SER A 369 -24.89 -5.64 15.28
CA SER A 369 -25.53 -6.95 15.50
C SER A 369 -25.74 -7.76 14.22
N ASN A 370 -25.98 -7.13 13.07
CA ASN A 370 -26.42 -7.82 11.85
C ASN A 370 -25.99 -7.16 10.53
N GLY A 371 -25.20 -6.07 10.56
CA GLY A 371 -24.68 -5.37 9.38
C GLY A 371 -25.71 -4.54 8.61
N ARG A 372 -26.95 -4.42 9.09
CA ARG A 372 -27.96 -3.59 8.40
C ARG A 372 -27.57 -2.12 8.48
N GLN A 373 -27.66 -1.42 7.36
CA GLN A 373 -27.48 0.03 7.30
C GLN A 373 -28.52 0.74 8.15
N ALA A 374 -28.06 1.53 9.12
CA ALA A 374 -28.91 2.41 9.91
C ALA A 374 -29.05 3.77 9.21
N TRP A 375 -27.93 4.30 8.70
CA TRP A 375 -27.89 5.55 7.96
C TRP A 375 -26.72 5.56 6.96
N LYS A 376 -26.72 6.52 6.05
CA LYS A 376 -25.67 6.77 5.07
C LYS A 376 -25.59 8.26 4.80
N ILE A 377 -24.39 8.81 4.72
CA ILE A 377 -24.10 10.19 4.34
C ILE A 377 -23.27 10.15 3.05
N GLN A 378 -23.66 10.96 2.07
CA GLN A 378 -22.86 11.20 0.87
C GLN A 378 -21.97 12.42 1.11
N THR A 379 -20.67 12.29 0.88
CA THR A 379 -19.67 13.36 0.90
C THR A 379 -19.32 13.80 -0.53
N GLY A 380 -18.52 14.87 -0.65
CA GLY A 380 -18.12 15.40 -1.96
C GLY A 380 -17.02 14.58 -2.68
N ALA A 381 -16.29 13.74 -1.96
CA ALA A 381 -15.17 12.92 -2.46
C ALA A 381 -14.98 11.68 -1.56
N PRO A 382 -14.06 10.76 -1.90
CA PRO A 382 -13.73 9.59 -1.07
C PRO A 382 -13.47 9.92 0.40
N VAL A 383 -13.86 9.01 1.30
CA VAL A 383 -13.58 9.11 2.73
C VAL A 383 -12.52 8.07 3.07
N LEU A 384 -11.27 8.51 3.19
CA LEU A 384 -10.10 7.66 3.42
C LEU A 384 -9.64 7.71 4.88
N GLY A 385 -10.06 8.74 5.64
CA GLY A 385 -9.71 8.93 7.05
C GLY A 385 -10.29 7.85 7.95
N ALA A 386 -9.53 7.47 8.98
CA ALA A 386 -10.04 6.61 10.03
C ALA A 386 -11.02 7.37 10.93
N VAL A 387 -11.97 6.64 11.51
CA VAL A 387 -12.98 7.21 12.42
C VAL A 387 -12.46 7.21 13.85
N THR A 388 -12.74 8.28 14.60
CA THR A 388 -12.65 8.31 16.06
C THR A 388 -14.02 8.59 16.64
N VAL A 389 -14.46 7.78 17.59
CA VAL A 389 -15.73 8.00 18.31
C VAL A 389 -15.44 8.37 19.75
N ARG A 390 -16.07 9.47 20.19
CA ARG A 390 -16.05 9.90 21.60
C ARG A 390 -17.45 10.32 22.01
N GLU A 391 -17.96 9.75 23.11
CA GLU A 391 -19.28 10.10 23.69
C GLU A 391 -20.44 10.12 22.69
N GLY A 392 -20.45 9.14 21.75
CA GLY A 392 -21.51 9.01 20.75
C GLY A 392 -21.37 9.94 19.55
N ILE A 393 -20.28 10.68 19.44
CA ILE A 393 -19.97 11.54 18.30
C ILE A 393 -18.80 10.91 17.52
N ALA A 394 -18.98 10.71 16.21
CA ALA A 394 -17.94 10.25 15.31
C ALA A 394 -17.27 11.42 14.61
N TYR A 395 -15.95 11.42 14.61
CA TYR A 395 -15.12 12.42 13.95
C TYR A 395 -14.39 11.74 12.79
N VAL A 396 -14.53 12.28 11.58
CA VAL A 396 -13.96 11.70 10.37
C VAL A 396 -13.63 12.76 9.33
N GLY A 397 -12.43 12.67 8.76
CA GLY A 397 -11.99 13.51 7.65
C GLY A 397 -12.16 12.81 6.30
N GLY A 398 -12.31 13.60 5.24
CA GLY A 398 -12.47 13.10 3.88
C GLY A 398 -11.54 13.78 2.87
N SER A 399 -11.55 13.26 1.65
CA SER A 399 -10.82 13.84 0.51
C SER A 399 -11.54 15.02 -0.11
N ASP A 400 -12.74 15.35 0.36
CA ASP A 400 -13.46 16.57 0.03
C ASP A 400 -13.02 17.78 0.87
N HIS A 401 -11.87 17.67 1.54
CA HIS A 401 -11.27 18.74 2.35
C HIS A 401 -12.06 19.13 3.60
N HIS A 402 -12.86 18.18 4.14
CA HIS A 402 -13.69 18.45 5.29
C HIS A 402 -13.34 17.52 6.46
N MET A 403 -13.40 18.08 7.67
CA MET A 403 -13.49 17.33 8.93
C MET A 403 -14.92 17.46 9.46
N ARG A 404 -15.52 16.35 9.89
CA ARG A 404 -16.93 16.27 10.33
C ARG A 404 -17.06 15.66 11.70
N ALA A 405 -18.01 16.18 12.49
CA ALA A 405 -18.56 15.53 13.66
C ALA A 405 -19.99 15.06 13.38
N LEU A 406 -20.27 13.78 13.65
CA LEU A 406 -21.51 13.11 13.34
C LEU A 406 -22.08 12.46 14.58
N ASP A 407 -23.38 12.60 14.83
CA ASP A 407 -24.08 11.76 15.81
C ASP A 407 -24.09 10.30 15.33
N VAL A 408 -23.51 9.40 16.10
CA VAL A 408 -23.30 8.00 15.71
C VAL A 408 -24.63 7.27 15.49
N GLN A 409 -25.67 7.56 16.27
CA GLN A 409 -26.93 6.84 16.20
C GLN A 409 -27.78 7.25 14.99
N SER A 410 -27.77 8.52 14.63
CA SER A 410 -28.63 9.07 13.56
C SER A 410 -27.88 9.39 12.26
N GLY A 411 -26.57 9.53 12.29
CA GLY A 411 -25.76 10.04 11.18
C GLY A 411 -25.91 11.55 10.95
N LYS A 412 -26.57 12.28 11.86
CA LYS A 412 -26.73 13.73 11.71
C LYS A 412 -25.37 14.41 11.81
N VAL A 413 -25.02 15.25 10.85
CA VAL A 413 -23.89 16.15 10.92
C VAL A 413 -24.16 17.20 12.01
N LEU A 414 -23.30 17.25 13.02
CA LEU A 414 -23.36 18.21 14.12
C LEU A 414 -22.63 19.49 13.73
N TRP A 415 -21.45 19.35 13.18
CA TRP A 415 -20.68 20.42 12.57
C TRP A 415 -19.74 19.88 11.46
N GLU A 416 -19.27 20.78 10.60
CA GLU A 416 -18.40 20.51 9.48
C GLU A 416 -17.41 21.66 9.33
N TYR A 417 -16.11 21.34 9.25
CA TYR A 417 -15.04 22.30 8.95
C TYR A 417 -14.52 22.08 7.54
N ALA A 418 -14.68 23.08 6.67
CA ALA A 418 -14.35 23.05 5.23
C ALA A 418 -13.03 23.76 4.88
N GLY A 419 -12.15 24.00 5.87
CA GLY A 419 -10.92 24.79 5.69
C GLY A 419 -9.65 23.95 5.56
N VAL A 420 -9.75 22.65 5.28
CA VAL A 420 -8.60 21.77 5.05
C VAL A 420 -8.13 21.92 3.60
N GLU A 421 -6.84 22.16 3.38
CA GLU A 421 -6.31 22.38 2.02
C GLU A 421 -5.88 21.07 1.33
N GLY A 422 -5.59 20.00 2.11
CA GLY A 422 -5.31 18.65 1.63
C GLY A 422 -6.38 17.64 2.02
N TYR A 423 -6.27 16.41 1.55
CA TYR A 423 -7.17 15.35 1.99
C TYR A 423 -6.74 14.80 3.36
N VAL A 424 -7.71 14.25 4.11
CA VAL A 424 -7.50 13.71 5.47
C VAL A 424 -7.53 12.18 5.43
N GLU A 425 -6.43 11.56 5.85
CA GLU A 425 -6.27 10.10 5.96
C GLU A 425 -6.14 9.62 7.40
N THR A 426 -5.65 10.49 8.29
CA THR A 426 -5.33 10.16 9.67
C THR A 426 -6.54 9.70 10.49
N LYS A 427 -6.26 9.05 11.63
CA LYS A 427 -7.24 8.90 12.72
C LYS A 427 -7.19 10.17 13.60
N PRO A 428 -8.26 10.95 13.70
CA PRO A 428 -8.26 12.15 14.53
C PRO A 428 -8.05 11.83 16.02
N LEU A 429 -7.20 12.61 16.68
CA LEU A 429 -7.17 12.67 18.13
C LEU A 429 -8.36 13.52 18.62
N VAL A 430 -9.15 13.00 19.53
CA VAL A 430 -10.31 13.69 20.12
C VAL A 430 -10.16 13.74 21.64
N THR A 431 -10.07 14.92 22.19
CA THR A 431 -9.97 15.19 23.64
C THR A 431 -11.29 15.79 24.15
N ASP A 432 -11.31 16.31 25.37
CA ASP A 432 -12.47 17.04 25.91
C ASP A 432 -12.67 18.43 25.25
N GLU A 433 -11.62 18.97 24.65
CA GLU A 433 -11.59 20.34 24.13
C GLU A 433 -11.29 20.40 22.63
N HIS A 434 -10.55 19.41 22.08
CA HIS A 434 -9.94 19.51 20.77
C HIS A 434 -10.21 18.31 19.86
N VAL A 435 -10.27 18.58 18.56
CA VAL A 435 -10.12 17.59 17.49
C VAL A 435 -8.84 17.90 16.71
N VAL A 436 -7.83 17.02 16.81
CA VAL A 436 -6.51 17.24 16.20
C VAL A 436 -6.24 16.20 15.11
N PHE A 437 -5.88 16.64 13.91
CA PHE A 437 -5.63 15.75 12.78
C PHE A 437 -4.62 16.34 11.79
N GLY A 438 -3.87 15.49 11.12
CA GLY A 438 -2.99 15.87 10.02
C GLY A 438 -3.70 15.76 8.66
N ALA A 439 -3.27 16.55 7.69
CA ALA A 439 -3.75 16.48 6.31
C ALA A 439 -2.59 16.52 5.31
N TRP A 440 -2.82 16.11 4.08
CA TRP A 440 -1.82 16.07 3.00
C TRP A 440 -1.56 17.45 2.38
N ASP A 441 -1.46 18.47 3.25
CA ASP A 441 -1.12 19.86 2.95
C ASP A 441 -0.02 20.41 3.88
N MET A 442 0.72 19.52 4.53
CA MET A 442 1.78 19.81 5.51
C MET A 442 1.30 20.29 6.88
N TYR A 443 0.00 20.41 7.12
CA TYR A 443 -0.50 20.94 8.38
C TYR A 443 -1.10 19.89 9.29
N LEU A 444 -0.87 20.10 10.59
CA LEU A 444 -1.66 19.54 11.68
C LEU A 444 -2.67 20.62 12.08
N TYR A 445 -3.93 20.25 12.12
CA TYR A 445 -5.05 21.11 12.48
C TYR A 445 -5.54 20.81 13.87
N CYS A 446 -5.97 21.85 14.60
CA CYS A 446 -6.69 21.73 15.84
C CYS A 446 -7.99 22.53 15.76
N LEU A 447 -9.11 21.83 15.94
CA LEU A 447 -10.44 22.41 15.95
C LEU A 447 -11.04 22.35 17.36
N ASP A 448 -11.90 23.30 17.68
CA ASP A 448 -12.79 23.23 18.85
C ASP A 448 -13.73 22.02 18.71
N ILE A 449 -13.86 21.21 19.74
CA ILE A 449 -14.68 20.00 19.69
C ILE A 449 -16.17 20.31 19.57
N GLN A 450 -16.65 21.46 20.06
CA GLN A 450 -18.07 21.77 20.16
C GLN A 450 -18.67 22.24 18.84
N ASP A 451 -17.94 23.06 18.09
CA ASP A 451 -18.47 23.70 16.89
C ASP A 451 -17.58 23.56 15.64
N GLY A 452 -16.40 22.92 15.77
CA GLY A 452 -15.47 22.70 14.67
C GLY A 452 -14.70 23.93 14.22
N THR A 453 -14.70 25.02 15.00
CA THR A 453 -13.91 26.23 14.64
C THR A 453 -12.41 25.95 14.72
N LEU A 454 -11.64 26.50 13.79
CA LEU A 454 -10.19 26.38 13.79
C LEU A 454 -9.59 27.16 14.95
N LEU A 455 -8.85 26.47 15.82
CA LEU A 455 -8.10 27.07 16.92
C LEU A 455 -6.68 27.44 16.49
N TRP A 456 -5.98 26.51 15.87
CA TRP A 456 -4.64 26.71 15.34
C TRP A 456 -4.27 25.68 14.25
N LYS A 457 -3.23 26.00 13.47
CA LYS A 457 -2.55 25.10 12.54
C LYS A 457 -1.07 25.04 12.92
N TRP A 458 -0.49 23.86 12.85
CA TRP A 458 0.95 23.64 13.04
C TRP A 458 1.55 22.98 11.79
N ARG A 459 2.78 23.32 11.46
CA ARG A 459 3.57 22.57 10.46
C ARG A 459 5.02 22.41 10.91
N GLY A 460 5.70 21.40 10.39
CA GLY A 460 7.14 21.19 10.56
C GLY A 460 7.99 22.27 9.88
N VAL A 461 9.28 22.01 9.77
CA VAL A 461 10.28 22.94 9.23
C VAL A 461 10.71 22.61 7.79
N ALA A 462 10.25 21.50 7.23
CA ALA A 462 10.58 21.09 5.87
C ALA A 462 10.13 22.12 4.83
N LYS A 463 10.78 22.09 3.66
CA LYS A 463 10.32 22.84 2.49
C LYS A 463 8.90 22.42 2.13
N GLU A 464 8.23 23.25 1.36
CA GLU A 464 6.87 23.00 0.90
C GLU A 464 6.85 21.82 -0.08
N ASP A 465 6.47 20.64 0.45
CA ASP A 465 6.36 19.39 -0.25
C ASP A 465 5.42 18.48 0.54
N MET A 466 4.32 18.03 -0.08
CA MET A 466 3.28 17.23 0.57
C MET A 466 3.81 15.95 1.22
N HIS A 467 4.92 15.41 0.75
CA HIS A 467 5.52 14.19 1.32
C HIS A 467 6.01 14.36 2.77
N TYR A 468 6.10 15.60 3.27
CA TYR A 468 6.38 15.91 4.67
C TYR A 468 5.13 16.17 5.53
N SER A 469 3.95 15.91 4.98
CA SER A 469 2.67 16.09 5.69
C SER A 469 2.53 15.13 6.87
N PRO A 470 2.03 15.60 8.03
CA PRO A 470 1.72 14.72 9.17
C PRO A 470 0.41 13.94 8.98
N ALA A 471 0.09 13.57 7.73
CA ALA A 471 -1.21 13.06 7.32
C ALA A 471 -1.48 11.61 7.72
N ALA A 472 -0.45 10.77 7.91
CA ALA A 472 -0.58 9.38 8.33
C ALA A 472 -0.40 9.17 9.84
N VAL A 473 0.00 10.21 10.59
CA VAL A 473 0.24 10.13 12.03
C VAL A 473 -1.09 10.11 12.79
N TRP A 474 -1.19 9.28 13.82
CA TRP A 474 -2.26 9.35 14.82
C TRP A 474 -1.72 10.12 16.04
N PRO A 475 -2.04 11.41 16.20
CA PRO A 475 -1.53 12.20 17.30
C PRO A 475 -1.98 11.63 18.64
N VAL A 476 -1.18 11.82 19.70
CA VAL A 476 -1.57 11.50 21.07
C VAL A 476 -1.44 12.74 21.97
N GLU A 477 -2.27 12.84 23.00
CA GLU A 477 -2.30 13.99 23.89
C GLU A 477 -2.31 13.54 25.34
N THR A 478 -1.57 14.23 26.17
CA THR A 478 -1.66 14.16 27.63
C THR A 478 -1.25 15.48 28.26
N ARG A 479 -2.00 15.91 29.29
CA ARG A 479 -1.69 17.08 30.11
C ARG A 479 -1.47 18.37 29.29
N GLY A 480 -2.30 18.59 28.26
CA GLY A 480 -2.20 19.75 27.38
C GLY A 480 -1.00 19.71 26.42
N ARG A 481 -0.44 18.53 26.15
CA ARG A 481 0.71 18.33 25.25
C ARG A 481 0.36 17.29 24.20
N ILE A 482 0.48 17.69 22.94
CA ILE A 482 0.30 16.80 21.79
C ILE A 482 1.66 16.30 21.32
N PHE A 483 1.74 14.99 21.03
CA PHE A 483 2.95 14.37 20.50
C PHE A 483 2.67 13.79 19.12
N ILE A 484 3.58 14.07 18.18
CA ILE A 484 3.57 13.50 16.82
C ILE A 484 4.97 13.08 16.42
N ALA A 485 5.03 12.06 15.57
CA ALA A 485 6.25 11.67 14.84
C ALA A 485 5.97 11.84 13.34
N ASP A 486 6.52 12.87 12.72
CA ASP A 486 6.21 13.24 11.34
C ASP A 486 7.22 12.69 10.31
N PRO A 487 6.96 12.80 9.00
CA PRO A 487 7.87 12.35 7.95
C PRO A 487 9.23 13.05 7.92
N GLU A 488 9.38 14.20 8.60
CA GLU A 488 10.68 14.86 8.78
C GLU A 488 11.63 14.08 9.73
N ARG A 489 11.20 12.93 10.24
CA ARG A 489 11.94 12.04 11.15
C ARG A 489 12.13 12.62 12.54
N ALA A 490 11.20 13.45 12.96
CA ALA A 490 11.24 14.12 14.26
C ALA A 490 10.09 13.66 15.16
N LEU A 491 10.39 13.50 16.46
CA LEU A 491 9.37 13.49 17.50
C LEU A 491 9.19 14.92 17.98
N THR A 492 7.96 15.39 17.99
CA THR A 492 7.59 16.77 18.34
C THR A 492 6.56 16.78 19.45
N CYS A 493 6.78 17.63 20.45
CA CYS A 493 5.83 18.00 21.50
C CYS A 493 5.29 19.40 21.20
N ILE A 494 3.97 19.51 21.13
CA ILE A 494 3.24 20.74 20.80
C ILE A 494 2.33 21.09 21.96
N ASP A 495 2.23 22.36 22.33
CA ASP A 495 1.25 22.84 23.30
C ASP A 495 -0.16 22.74 22.69
N ALA A 496 -1.06 22.03 23.35
CA ALA A 496 -2.38 21.70 22.82
C ALA A 496 -3.29 22.92 22.64
N HIS A 497 -3.12 23.96 23.47
CA HIS A 497 -3.98 25.16 23.41
C HIS A 497 -3.48 26.16 22.37
N THR A 498 -2.16 26.28 22.18
CA THR A 498 -1.57 27.34 21.36
C THR A 498 -1.02 26.86 20.01
N GLY A 499 -0.82 25.54 19.83
CA GLY A 499 -0.15 24.98 18.66
C GLY A 499 1.35 25.27 18.58
N GLN A 500 1.95 25.84 19.64
CA GLN A 500 3.38 26.15 19.65
C GLN A 500 4.20 24.89 19.94
N THR A 501 5.31 24.75 19.22
CA THR A 501 6.29 23.66 19.51
C THR A 501 6.96 23.93 20.85
N ILE A 502 6.77 23.02 21.82
CA ILE A 502 7.49 23.03 23.09
C ILE A 502 8.91 22.52 22.86
N TRP A 503 9.04 21.37 22.21
CA TRP A 503 10.32 20.82 21.76
C TRP A 503 10.15 19.94 20.53
N ARG A 504 11.25 19.77 19.78
CA ARG A 504 11.35 18.90 18.60
C ARG A 504 12.72 18.22 18.61
N THR A 505 12.77 16.92 18.35
CA THR A 505 14.02 16.15 18.35
C THR A 505 14.13 15.22 17.17
N TYR A 506 15.32 15.14 16.58
CA TYR A 506 15.70 14.22 15.51
C TYR A 506 16.57 13.06 16.02
N GLN A 507 16.81 13.00 17.32
CA GLN A 507 17.78 12.10 17.94
C GLN A 507 17.58 10.64 17.55
N SER A 508 16.34 10.16 17.42
CA SER A 508 16.03 8.75 17.18
C SER A 508 15.52 8.46 15.79
N MET A 509 15.44 9.47 14.91
CA MET A 509 14.93 9.32 13.53
C MET A 509 13.62 8.54 13.48
N VAL A 510 12.65 8.90 14.30
CA VAL A 510 11.30 8.32 14.31
C VAL A 510 10.50 8.79 13.10
N ARG A 511 9.53 7.99 12.66
CA ARG A 511 8.68 8.39 11.53
C ARG A 511 7.27 7.84 11.68
N GLU A 512 6.27 8.73 11.64
CA GLU A 512 4.84 8.47 11.50
C GLU A 512 4.26 7.44 12.49
N THR A 513 4.94 7.20 13.62
CA THR A 513 4.48 6.28 14.64
C THR A 513 4.60 6.91 16.01
N VAL A 514 3.50 6.98 16.73
CA VAL A 514 3.48 7.43 18.13
C VAL A 514 2.38 6.70 18.90
N GLY A 515 2.64 6.34 20.14
CA GLY A 515 1.69 5.75 21.08
C GLY A 515 1.89 6.33 22.47
N LEU A 516 0.83 6.39 23.26
CA LEU A 516 0.84 6.90 24.63
C LEU A 516 0.77 5.73 25.62
N SER A 517 1.50 5.82 26.72
CA SER A 517 1.40 4.86 27.81
C SER A 517 0.09 4.98 28.57
N ALA A 518 -0.36 3.88 29.17
CA ALA A 518 -1.60 3.84 29.96
C ALA A 518 -1.58 4.77 31.20
N ASP A 519 -0.40 5.08 31.75
CA ASP A 519 -0.21 6.05 32.84
C ASP A 519 0.05 7.48 32.34
N GLU A 520 0.05 7.69 31.01
CA GLU A 520 0.27 8.99 30.37
C GLU A 520 1.64 9.64 30.62
N GLU A 521 2.61 8.89 31.12
CA GLU A 521 3.94 9.41 31.45
C GLU A 521 4.98 9.21 30.34
N ARG A 522 4.63 8.39 29.31
CA ARG A 522 5.55 7.98 28.24
C ARG A 522 4.89 8.02 26.87
N VAL A 523 5.68 8.39 25.88
CA VAL A 523 5.34 8.21 24.47
C VAL A 523 6.31 7.23 23.82
N TYR A 524 5.78 6.34 23.01
CA TYR A 524 6.51 5.31 22.29
C TYR A 524 6.57 5.64 20.80
N SER A 525 7.66 5.29 20.12
CA SER A 525 7.75 5.41 18.69
C SER A 525 8.71 4.37 18.10
N LYS A 526 8.46 3.91 16.90
CA LYS A 526 9.45 3.16 16.11
C LYS A 526 10.44 4.12 15.46
N THR A 527 11.72 3.74 15.47
CA THR A 527 12.71 4.40 14.64
C THR A 527 12.64 3.88 13.19
N MET A 528 13.26 4.57 12.26
CA MET A 528 13.38 4.07 10.88
C MET A 528 14.31 2.84 10.76
N ARG A 529 14.99 2.43 11.84
CA ARG A 529 15.85 1.24 11.86
C ARG A 529 15.81 0.57 13.21
N ASP A 530 15.37 -0.65 13.23
CA ASP A 530 15.56 -1.67 14.26
C ASP A 530 15.00 -1.37 15.66
N SER A 531 14.71 -0.13 16.04
CA SER A 531 14.51 0.18 17.45
C SER A 531 13.12 0.73 17.78
N MET A 532 12.68 0.39 18.98
CA MET A 532 11.59 1.04 19.70
C MET A 532 12.17 2.03 20.70
N VAL A 533 11.70 3.27 20.69
CA VAL A 533 12.13 4.33 21.61
C VAL A 533 10.98 4.80 22.47
N CYS A 534 11.34 5.26 23.68
CA CYS A 534 10.40 5.80 24.65
C CYS A 534 10.92 7.14 25.14
N PHE A 535 10.04 8.13 25.18
CA PHE A 535 10.30 9.46 25.71
C PHE A 535 9.34 9.81 26.83
N SER A 536 9.78 10.65 27.77
CA SER A 536 8.93 11.23 28.80
C SER A 536 7.95 12.22 28.19
N THR A 537 6.71 12.22 28.68
CA THR A 537 5.71 13.25 28.36
C THR A 537 5.94 14.56 29.11
N GLN A 538 6.82 14.56 30.11
CA GLN A 538 7.06 15.67 31.03
C GLN A 538 8.32 16.46 30.67
N GLY A 539 8.31 17.75 31.00
CA GLY A 539 9.45 18.67 30.80
C GLY A 539 9.40 19.38 29.45
N ASP A 540 10.16 20.48 29.35
CA ASP A 540 10.20 21.36 28.17
C ASP A 540 11.40 21.05 27.26
N SER A 541 11.96 19.87 27.41
CA SER A 541 13.02 19.32 26.55
C SER A 541 12.82 17.81 26.36
N PRO A 542 13.22 17.26 25.20
CA PRO A 542 13.06 15.83 24.94
C PRO A 542 13.92 15.01 25.90
N ARG A 543 13.31 14.07 26.63
CA ARG A 543 14.01 13.15 27.51
C ARG A 543 13.71 11.71 27.12
N GLN A 544 14.65 11.08 26.43
CA GLN A 544 14.57 9.67 26.10
C GLN A 544 14.75 8.82 27.36
N ILE A 545 13.83 7.88 27.59
CA ILE A 545 13.86 6.96 28.74
C ILE A 545 14.65 5.71 28.35
N TYR A 546 14.32 5.11 27.18
CA TYR A 546 15.04 3.96 26.64
C TYR A 546 15.00 3.93 25.12
N SER A 547 15.90 3.11 24.56
CA SER A 547 15.90 2.67 23.16
C SER A 547 16.26 1.21 23.13
N THR A 548 15.42 0.39 22.51
CA THR A 548 15.60 -1.06 22.45
C THR A 548 15.67 -1.51 21.01
N ASN A 549 16.74 -2.21 20.66
CA ASN A 549 16.86 -2.85 19.35
C ASN A 549 15.89 -4.03 19.27
N ILE A 550 14.97 -3.98 18.31
CA ILE A 550 13.99 -5.03 18.04
C ILE A 550 14.47 -5.93 16.90
N GLY A 551 15.26 -5.39 15.97
CA GLY A 551 15.81 -6.12 14.82
C GLY A 551 14.83 -6.27 13.65
N PHE A 552 13.99 -5.27 13.38
CA PHE A 552 13.03 -5.30 12.25
C PHE A 552 13.57 -4.68 10.94
N GLY A 553 14.82 -4.19 10.95
CA GLY A 553 15.42 -3.57 9.77
C GLY A 553 14.93 -2.16 9.47
N TYR A 554 14.86 -1.80 8.19
CA TYR A 554 14.34 -0.51 7.74
C TYR A 554 12.81 -0.49 7.80
N GLU A 555 12.26 0.50 8.50
CA GLU A 555 10.82 0.58 8.79
C GLU A 555 10.30 2.01 8.62
N ILE A 556 9.20 2.15 7.90
CA ILE A 556 8.56 3.45 7.61
C ILE A 556 7.03 3.39 7.68
N ALA A 557 6.45 2.23 7.99
CA ALA A 557 4.99 2.08 8.00
C ALA A 557 4.36 2.75 9.23
N PRO A 558 3.23 3.46 9.08
CA PRO A 558 2.55 4.18 10.16
C PRO A 558 1.69 3.23 11.03
N ASN A 559 2.34 2.32 11.75
CA ASN A 559 1.69 1.37 12.66
C ASN A 559 1.92 1.83 14.10
N MET A 560 0.85 2.24 14.79
CA MET A 560 0.93 2.89 16.10
C MET A 560 1.22 1.88 17.22
N PRO A 561 2.20 2.14 18.09
CA PRO A 561 2.39 1.37 19.32
C PRO A 561 1.15 1.46 20.23
N GLN A 562 0.74 0.31 20.79
CA GLN A 562 -0.44 0.21 21.65
C GLN A 562 -0.05 -0.47 22.96
N GLU A 563 -0.33 0.16 24.10
CA GLU A 563 -0.05 -0.42 25.42
C GLU A 563 -1.32 -0.99 26.05
N LEU A 564 -1.17 -2.16 26.66
CA LEU A 564 -2.17 -2.74 27.58
C LEU A 564 -1.45 -3.57 28.65
N ASP A 565 -1.83 -3.39 29.90
CA ASP A 565 -1.33 -4.15 31.06
C ASP A 565 0.21 -4.20 31.16
N GLY A 566 0.89 -3.07 30.88
CA GLY A 566 2.34 -2.93 30.95
C GLY A 566 3.11 -3.56 29.79
N VAL A 567 2.43 -3.95 28.71
CA VAL A 567 3.02 -4.47 27.47
C VAL A 567 2.70 -3.53 26.32
N VAL A 568 3.73 -3.10 25.60
CA VAL A 568 3.61 -2.31 24.37
C VAL A 568 3.69 -3.25 23.18
N TYR A 569 2.63 -3.29 22.39
CA TYR A 569 2.54 -4.06 21.14
C TYR A 569 2.72 -3.14 19.95
N CYS A 570 3.50 -3.58 18.98
CA CYS A 570 3.67 -2.86 17.72
C CYS A 570 3.85 -3.84 16.55
N SER A 571 3.72 -3.32 15.34
CA SER A 571 3.80 -4.11 14.11
C SER A 571 4.69 -3.46 13.06
N THR A 572 5.01 -4.20 12.00
CA THR A 572 5.91 -3.76 10.92
C THR A 572 5.33 -3.99 9.53
N LYS A 573 5.99 -3.41 8.53
CA LYS A 573 5.65 -3.60 7.12
C LYS A 573 6.00 -4.99 6.57
N GLU A 574 6.80 -5.78 7.31
CA GLU A 574 7.25 -7.12 6.88
C GLU A 574 6.59 -8.25 7.68
N GLY A 575 5.38 -8.03 8.19
CA GLY A 575 4.60 -9.09 8.81
C GLY A 575 4.94 -9.41 10.26
N MET A 576 5.86 -8.68 10.89
CA MET A 576 6.23 -8.88 12.30
C MET A 576 5.26 -8.14 13.23
N ILE A 577 4.85 -8.80 14.31
CA ILE A 577 4.30 -8.19 15.52
C ILE A 577 5.33 -8.43 16.62
N PHE A 578 5.60 -7.41 17.43
CA PHE A 578 6.50 -7.54 18.58
C PHE A 578 5.89 -6.92 19.82
N ALA A 579 6.40 -7.33 20.98
CA ALA A 579 6.00 -6.79 22.27
C ALA A 579 7.21 -6.44 23.11
N THR A 580 7.13 -5.31 23.81
CA THR A 580 8.13 -4.84 24.76
C THR A 580 7.47 -4.55 26.12
N GLU A 581 8.25 -4.65 27.18
CA GLU A 581 7.82 -4.19 28.51
C GLU A 581 7.76 -2.67 28.56
N ALA A 582 6.64 -2.11 28.98
CA ALA A 582 6.36 -0.67 28.89
C ALA A 582 7.35 0.22 29.64
N HIS A 583 7.83 -0.22 30.83
CA HIS A 583 8.70 0.58 31.68
C HIS A 583 10.18 0.51 31.30
N THR A 584 10.65 -0.64 30.86
CA THR A 584 12.08 -0.91 30.62
C THR A 584 12.44 -0.95 29.14
N GLY A 585 11.45 -1.14 28.27
CA GLY A 585 11.64 -1.39 26.85
C GLY A 585 12.17 -2.80 26.53
N ARG A 586 12.34 -3.68 27.54
CA ARG A 586 12.83 -5.05 27.33
C ARG A 586 11.97 -5.78 26.29
N LEU A 587 12.61 -6.30 25.24
CA LEU A 587 11.93 -7.12 24.23
C LEU A 587 11.39 -8.40 24.89
N LEU A 588 10.08 -8.63 24.77
CA LEU A 588 9.41 -9.80 25.32
C LEU A 588 9.30 -10.91 24.27
N TRP A 589 8.93 -10.56 23.04
CA TRP A 589 8.82 -11.48 21.92
C TRP A 589 8.68 -10.76 20.58
N ARG A 590 8.97 -11.49 19.50
CA ARG A 590 8.66 -11.17 18.10
C ARG A 590 7.94 -12.35 17.46
N HIS A 591 7.02 -12.09 16.54
CA HIS A 591 6.30 -13.14 15.84
C HIS A 591 5.86 -12.68 14.46
N TYR A 592 6.14 -13.44 13.43
CA TYR A 592 5.71 -13.18 12.07
C TYR A 592 4.34 -13.81 11.80
N VAL A 593 3.39 -13.02 11.32
CA VAL A 593 2.04 -13.44 10.95
C VAL A 593 1.85 -13.57 9.43
N GLY A 594 2.88 -13.28 8.67
CA GLY A 594 2.98 -13.30 7.22
C GLY A 594 4.21 -12.54 6.78
N SER A 595 4.28 -12.11 5.52
CA SER A 595 5.31 -11.23 4.96
C SER A 595 4.81 -9.81 4.73
N SER A 596 3.51 -9.62 4.70
CA SER A 596 2.86 -8.36 4.34
C SER A 596 2.66 -7.45 5.54
N LEU A 597 2.53 -6.14 5.27
CA LEU A 597 2.30 -5.12 6.29
C LEU A 597 1.19 -5.52 7.26
N VAL A 598 1.48 -5.45 8.55
CA VAL A 598 0.48 -5.59 9.63
C VAL A 598 -0.03 -4.21 10.01
N ASN A 599 -1.33 -3.98 9.93
CA ASN A 599 -1.96 -2.72 10.36
C ASN A 599 -1.78 -2.49 11.86
N THR A 600 -2.14 -1.32 12.37
CA THR A 600 -2.10 -1.06 13.82
C THR A 600 -2.87 -2.13 14.57
N VAL A 601 -2.20 -2.80 15.50
CA VAL A 601 -2.75 -3.92 16.27
C VAL A 601 -3.66 -3.43 17.39
N VAL A 602 -4.57 -4.28 17.84
CA VAL A 602 -5.46 -4.01 18.98
C VAL A 602 -5.16 -4.99 20.12
N PRO A 603 -4.52 -4.54 21.19
CA PRO A 603 -4.35 -5.35 22.39
C PRO A 603 -5.70 -5.70 23.02
N LEU A 604 -5.81 -6.92 23.54
CA LEU A 604 -6.99 -7.44 24.20
C LEU A 604 -6.63 -8.00 25.57
N PRO A 605 -7.54 -7.97 26.55
CA PRO A 605 -7.29 -8.54 27.87
C PRO A 605 -6.79 -9.99 27.83
N GLY A 606 -5.91 -10.34 28.75
CA GLY A 606 -5.32 -11.68 28.83
C GLY A 606 -4.19 -11.90 27.83
N ARG A 607 -3.39 -10.89 27.54
CA ARG A 607 -2.17 -10.94 26.70
C ARG A 607 -2.44 -11.41 25.27
N LYS A 608 -3.56 -11.00 24.74
CA LYS A 608 -3.93 -11.25 23.34
C LYS A 608 -3.69 -10.01 22.50
N VAL A 609 -3.39 -10.21 21.23
CA VAL A 609 -3.30 -9.12 20.26
C VAL A 609 -4.04 -9.50 19.00
N LEU A 610 -5.01 -8.67 18.63
CA LEU A 610 -5.78 -8.78 17.40
C LEU A 610 -5.04 -8.02 16.29
N PHE A 611 -4.98 -8.58 15.09
CA PHE A 611 -4.30 -7.99 13.95
C PHE A 611 -5.02 -8.23 12.63
N THR A 612 -4.75 -7.35 11.67
CA THR A 612 -5.06 -7.49 10.24
C THR A 612 -3.82 -7.20 9.41
N THR A 613 -3.75 -7.75 8.19
CA THR A 613 -2.60 -7.53 7.28
C THR A 613 -3.06 -7.19 5.87
N THR A 614 -2.22 -6.47 5.12
CA THR A 614 -2.45 -6.24 3.68
C THR A 614 -2.51 -7.53 2.88
N GLY A 615 -1.86 -8.60 3.33
CA GLY A 615 -2.00 -9.95 2.78
C GLY A 615 -3.34 -10.63 3.06
N GLY A 616 -4.32 -9.93 3.68
CA GLY A 616 -5.67 -10.45 3.92
C GLY A 616 -5.82 -11.32 5.16
N HIS A 617 -4.87 -11.32 6.09
CA HIS A 617 -5.00 -12.05 7.34
C HIS A 617 -5.80 -11.25 8.38
N VAL A 618 -6.66 -11.95 9.13
CA VAL A 618 -7.32 -11.49 10.36
C VAL A 618 -7.08 -12.55 11.43
N GLY A 619 -6.50 -12.18 12.58
CA GLY A 619 -6.16 -13.18 13.58
C GLY A 619 -5.90 -12.64 14.97
N ILE A 620 -5.80 -13.56 15.93
CA ILE A 620 -5.42 -13.25 17.32
C ILE A 620 -4.22 -14.11 17.70
N LEU A 621 -3.17 -13.44 18.20
CA LEU A 621 -2.08 -14.06 18.93
C LEU A 621 -2.37 -14.04 20.44
N LEU A 622 -1.90 -15.05 21.14
CA LEU A 622 -1.86 -15.15 22.61
C LEU A 622 -0.41 -15.32 23.04
N TRP A 623 0.04 -14.52 23.97
CA TRP A 623 1.33 -14.71 24.62
C TRP A 623 1.15 -15.41 25.97
N GLU A 624 1.69 -16.63 26.08
CA GLU A 624 1.62 -17.47 27.30
C GLU A 624 2.74 -17.14 28.32
N GLY A 625 3.68 -16.25 27.97
CA GLY A 625 4.72 -15.79 28.89
C GLY A 625 4.23 -14.80 29.96
N GLY A 626 5.13 -14.41 30.84
CA GLY A 626 4.88 -13.44 31.92
C GLY A 626 5.90 -12.31 31.94
N ILE A 627 5.51 -11.15 32.46
CA ILE A 627 6.47 -10.14 32.90
C ILE A 627 6.99 -10.65 34.26
N GLU A 628 8.22 -11.17 34.29
CA GLU A 628 8.88 -11.47 35.55
C GLU A 628 9.16 -10.13 36.23
N HIS A 629 8.42 -9.82 37.27
CA HIS A 629 8.79 -8.74 38.19
C HIS A 629 10.08 -9.20 38.91
N GLN A 630 11.22 -8.72 38.43
CA GLN A 630 12.41 -8.76 39.29
C GLN A 630 12.06 -7.93 40.50
N ALA A 631 11.85 -8.58 41.63
CA ALA A 631 11.77 -7.91 42.91
C ALA A 631 13.08 -7.11 43.05
N THR A 632 12.99 -5.80 42.94
CA THR A 632 14.09 -4.91 43.27
C THR A 632 14.28 -5.03 44.77
N ASP A 633 15.21 -5.89 45.18
CA ASP A 633 15.77 -5.85 46.55
C ASP A 633 16.49 -4.51 46.73
N TYR A 634 15.75 -3.52 47.15
CA TYR A 634 16.35 -2.35 47.78
C TYR A 634 16.82 -2.80 49.18
N ARG A 635 18.07 -3.21 49.29
CA ARG A 635 18.83 -3.21 50.54
C ARG A 635 19.68 -1.94 50.65
#